data_90636cdc95c6bcfa5a9d685b28159fd2
#
_entry.id   90636cdc95c6bcfa5a9d685b28159fd2
#
_cell.length_a   1.000
_cell.length_b   1.000
_cell.length_c   1.000
_cell.angle_alpha   90.00
_cell.angle_beta   90.00
_cell.angle_gamma   90.00
#
_symmetry.space_group_name_H-M   'P 1'
#
loop_
_entity.id
_entity.type
_entity.pdbx_description
1 polymer ?
#
loop_
_entity_poly.entity_id
_entity_poly.type
_entity_poly.pdbx_seq_one_letter_code
_entity_poly.pdbx_strand_id
1 'polypeptide(L)'
;QWNKISRGLIQRVKALNLFIDDVYNKKKIFKDKVVPKDLIFNSPYYLKECDGISPKFKAWANISGVDLIRNINGEYLVLEDNLRVPSGVSYMLENRMVMRDVFPELFTRYKVASVHQYSNKLYQSMIECIPKKTDNPHMVVLTPGIYNSAYFEHSFLAEQMGIALVEGKDLFVENDYVYM
;
A
#
# COMPACT_ATOMS: atom_id res chain seq x y z
N GLN A 1 -23.09 -7.52 -4.89
CA GLN A 1 -21.99 -8.36 -4.36
C GLN A 1 -20.74 -7.52 -4.04
N TRP A 2 -20.24 -6.72 -5.00
CA TRP A 2 -19.03 -5.90 -4.82
C TRP A 2 -19.09 -4.94 -3.62
N ASN A 3 -20.20 -4.25 -3.39
CA ASN A 3 -20.37 -3.34 -2.26
C ASN A 3 -20.25 -4.04 -0.89
N LYS A 4 -20.67 -5.32 -0.81
CA LYS A 4 -20.51 -6.12 0.42
C LYS A 4 -19.03 -6.46 0.63
N ILE A 5 -18.34 -6.92 -0.42
CA ILE A 5 -16.92 -7.27 -0.40
C ILE A 5 -16.10 -6.04 -0.02
N SER A 6 -16.27 -4.94 -0.73
CA SER A 6 -15.54 -3.68 -0.48
C SER A 6 -15.68 -3.20 0.96
N ARG A 7 -16.89 -3.21 1.53
CA ARG A 7 -17.09 -2.84 2.95
C ARG A 7 -16.38 -3.79 3.91
N GLY A 8 -16.41 -5.10 3.61
CA GLY A 8 -15.70 -6.10 4.41
C GLY A 8 -14.18 -5.90 4.36
N LEU A 9 -13.62 -5.61 3.18
CA LEU A 9 -12.20 -5.35 3.01
C LEU A 9 -11.76 -4.07 3.73
N ILE A 10 -12.56 -3.00 3.66
CA ILE A 10 -12.29 -1.76 4.41
C ILE A 10 -12.26 -2.05 5.92
N GLN A 11 -13.22 -2.81 6.44
CA GLN A 11 -13.25 -3.21 7.85
C GLN A 11 -12.00 -4.00 8.22
N ARG A 12 -11.61 -4.97 7.38
CA ARG A 12 -10.45 -5.84 7.58
C ARG A 12 -9.14 -5.03 7.64
N VAL A 13 -8.89 -4.17 6.66
CA VAL A 13 -7.68 -3.34 6.61
C VAL A 13 -7.62 -2.39 7.81
N LYS A 14 -8.75 -1.82 8.24
CA LYS A 14 -8.80 -1.02 9.47
C LYS A 14 -8.44 -1.85 10.71
N ALA A 15 -8.97 -3.06 10.83
CA ALA A 15 -8.68 -3.95 11.96
C ALA A 15 -7.18 -4.32 11.98
N LEU A 16 -6.58 -4.62 10.84
CA LEU A 16 -5.15 -4.91 10.71
C LEU A 16 -4.28 -3.71 11.09
N ASN A 17 -4.62 -2.51 10.68
CA ASN A 17 -3.90 -1.29 11.10
C ASN A 17 -4.03 -1.04 12.60
N LEU A 18 -5.21 -1.27 13.20
CA LEU A 18 -5.40 -1.18 14.65
C LEU A 18 -4.62 -2.25 15.42
N PHE A 19 -4.49 -3.46 14.85
CA PHE A 19 -3.65 -4.51 15.41
C PHE A 19 -2.19 -4.08 15.46
N ILE A 20 -1.65 -3.55 14.35
CA ILE A 20 -0.27 -3.06 14.30
C ILE A 20 -0.08 -1.90 15.29
N ASP A 21 -1.03 -0.96 15.36
CA ASP A 21 -0.99 0.14 16.32
C ASP A 21 -0.96 -0.37 17.77
N ASP A 22 -1.73 -1.40 18.10
CA ASP A 22 -1.73 -2.00 19.44
C ASP A 22 -0.40 -2.71 19.75
N VAL A 23 0.18 -3.41 18.77
CA VAL A 23 1.47 -4.09 18.89
C VAL A 23 2.58 -3.11 19.28
N TYR A 24 2.67 -1.96 18.61
CA TYR A 24 3.72 -0.97 18.86
C TYR A 24 3.42 0.00 20.03
N ASN A 25 2.18 0.06 20.49
CA ASN A 25 1.78 1.01 21.53
C ASN A 25 1.23 0.35 22.80
N LYS A 26 -0.06 0.03 22.83
CA LYS A 26 -0.77 -0.41 24.05
C LYS A 26 -0.47 -1.85 24.44
N LYS A 27 -0.13 -2.70 23.48
CA LYS A 27 0.23 -4.10 23.66
C LYS A 27 -0.88 -4.90 24.38
N LYS A 28 -2.15 -4.49 24.19
CA LYS A 28 -3.31 -5.14 24.81
C LYS A 28 -3.50 -6.57 24.34
N ILE A 29 -3.32 -6.79 23.04
CA ILE A 29 -3.48 -8.12 22.42
C ILE A 29 -2.62 -9.21 23.08
N PHE A 30 -1.44 -8.82 23.61
CA PHE A 30 -0.55 -9.72 24.35
C PHE A 30 -1.01 -9.89 25.81
N LYS A 31 -1.49 -8.80 26.45
CA LYS A 31 -2.02 -8.84 27.82
C LYS A 31 -3.28 -9.71 27.89
N ASP A 32 -4.12 -9.60 26.88
CA ASP A 32 -5.35 -10.39 26.74
C ASP A 32 -5.10 -11.80 26.21
N LYS A 33 -3.83 -12.18 25.97
CA LYS A 33 -3.38 -13.49 25.49
C LYS A 33 -4.03 -13.96 24.19
N VAL A 34 -4.43 -13.03 23.33
CA VAL A 34 -5.03 -13.33 22.02
C VAL A 34 -3.95 -13.77 21.03
N VAL A 35 -2.78 -13.14 21.10
CA VAL A 35 -1.61 -13.49 20.28
C VAL A 35 -0.41 -13.73 21.20
N PRO A 36 0.33 -14.84 21.03
CA PRO A 36 1.57 -15.06 21.75
C PRO A 36 2.59 -13.97 21.39
N LYS A 37 3.14 -13.29 22.40
CA LYS A 37 4.10 -12.21 22.21
C LYS A 37 5.34 -12.62 21.42
N ASP A 38 5.80 -13.85 21.62
CA ASP A 38 7.02 -14.36 21.01
C ASP A 38 6.93 -14.49 19.49
N LEU A 39 5.72 -14.71 18.95
CA LEU A 39 5.49 -14.71 17.50
C LEU A 39 5.80 -13.36 16.86
N ILE A 40 5.58 -12.27 17.58
CA ILE A 40 5.80 -10.91 17.07
C ILE A 40 7.23 -10.46 17.39
N PHE A 41 7.63 -10.52 18.67
CA PHE A 41 8.92 -9.93 19.09
C PHE A 41 10.15 -10.71 18.60
N ASN A 42 10.00 -12.01 18.27
CA ASN A 42 11.05 -12.81 17.65
C ASN A 42 11.03 -12.72 16.11
N SER A 43 10.06 -12.02 15.52
CA SER A 43 10.01 -11.84 14.08
C SER A 43 11.13 -10.89 13.62
N PRO A 44 11.87 -11.24 12.54
CA PRO A 44 12.87 -10.35 11.96
C PRO A 44 12.26 -9.08 11.34
N TYR A 45 10.94 -9.04 11.18
CA TYR A 45 10.20 -7.90 10.65
C TYR A 45 9.65 -6.97 11.73
N TYR A 46 9.79 -7.32 13.02
CA TYR A 46 9.45 -6.42 14.10
C TYR A 46 10.55 -5.35 14.25
N LEU A 47 10.17 -4.09 14.08
CA LEU A 47 11.09 -2.95 14.17
C LEU A 47 10.91 -2.29 15.54
N LYS A 48 11.84 -2.57 16.45
CA LYS A 48 11.82 -2.02 17.81
C LYS A 48 11.83 -0.47 17.82
N GLU A 49 12.42 0.12 16.82
CA GLU A 49 12.48 1.58 16.63
C GLU A 49 11.11 2.21 16.42
N CYS A 50 10.12 1.41 16.04
CA CYS A 50 8.74 1.84 15.89
C CYS A 50 7.92 1.81 17.19
N ASP A 51 8.50 1.31 18.30
CA ASP A 51 7.80 1.29 19.60
C ASP A 51 7.45 2.72 20.04
N GLY A 52 6.18 2.95 20.35
CA GLY A 52 5.66 4.25 20.78
C GLY A 52 5.38 5.24 19.64
N ILE A 53 5.67 4.88 18.38
CA ILE A 53 5.30 5.69 17.22
C ILE A 53 3.79 5.58 17.00
N SER A 54 3.16 6.70 16.66
CA SER A 54 1.74 6.74 16.27
C SER A 54 1.62 7.47 14.94
N PRO A 55 1.55 6.76 13.82
CA PRO A 55 1.37 7.39 12.52
C PRO A 55 0.01 8.09 12.43
N LYS A 56 -0.06 9.11 11.57
CA LYS A 56 -1.29 9.86 11.31
C LYS A 56 -2.42 8.90 10.92
N PHE A 57 -3.59 9.10 11.48
CA PHE A 57 -4.77 8.23 11.29
C PHE A 57 -4.57 6.75 11.69
N LYS A 58 -3.46 6.42 12.37
CA LYS A 58 -3.05 5.03 12.65
C LYS A 58 -2.89 4.19 11.38
N ALA A 59 -2.50 4.84 10.30
CA ALA A 59 -2.26 4.19 9.02
C ALA A 59 -0.82 3.66 8.95
N TRP A 60 -0.62 2.45 9.46
CA TRP A 60 0.64 1.72 9.43
C TRP A 60 0.90 1.11 8.05
N ALA A 61 -0.14 0.56 7.42
CA ALA A 61 -0.11 0.09 6.04
C ALA A 61 -0.92 1.05 5.16
N ASN A 62 -0.23 1.92 4.44
CA ASN A 62 -0.85 2.91 3.55
C ASN A 62 -1.41 2.27 2.27
N ILE A 63 -0.79 1.16 1.82
CA ILE A 63 -1.23 0.36 0.69
C ILE A 63 -1.40 -1.07 1.18
N SER A 64 -2.50 -1.70 0.81
CA SER A 64 -2.82 -3.06 1.18
C SER A 64 -3.30 -3.83 -0.04
N GLY A 65 -2.72 -5.01 -0.28
CA GLY A 65 -3.17 -5.98 -1.26
C GLY A 65 -3.86 -7.14 -0.55
N VAL A 66 -5.17 -7.25 -0.71
CA VAL A 66 -5.93 -8.35 -0.13
C VAL A 66 -6.32 -9.33 -1.22
N ASP A 67 -5.77 -10.54 -1.17
CA ASP A 67 -6.02 -11.57 -2.16
C ASP A 67 -7.33 -12.29 -1.86
N LEU A 68 -8.16 -12.41 -2.88
CA LEU A 68 -9.48 -12.99 -2.79
C LEU A 68 -9.60 -14.22 -3.68
N ILE A 69 -10.22 -15.26 -3.15
CA ILE A 69 -10.64 -16.42 -3.93
C ILE A 69 -12.16 -16.54 -3.92
N ARG A 70 -12.72 -17.10 -4.97
CA ARG A 70 -14.13 -17.44 -5.02
C ARG A 70 -14.31 -18.94 -4.82
N ASN A 71 -15.04 -19.32 -3.77
CA ASN A 71 -15.32 -20.72 -3.49
C ASN A 71 -16.38 -21.30 -4.45
N ILE A 72 -16.63 -22.61 -4.33
CA ILE A 72 -17.59 -23.32 -5.17
C ILE A 72 -19.04 -22.81 -4.99
N ASN A 73 -19.36 -22.24 -3.84
CA ASN A 73 -20.67 -21.64 -3.56
C ASN A 73 -20.79 -20.21 -4.08
N GLY A 74 -19.75 -19.68 -4.75
CA GLY A 74 -19.73 -18.33 -5.28
C GLY A 74 -19.45 -17.24 -4.25
N GLU A 75 -19.02 -17.59 -3.04
CA GLU A 75 -18.64 -16.67 -1.99
C GLU A 75 -17.17 -16.25 -2.15
N TYR A 76 -16.87 -14.99 -1.81
CA TYR A 76 -15.50 -14.50 -1.79
C TYR A 76 -14.89 -14.66 -0.39
N LEU A 77 -13.73 -15.28 -0.35
CA LEU A 77 -12.93 -15.52 0.85
C LEU A 77 -11.60 -14.80 0.71
N VAL A 78 -11.07 -14.30 1.82
CA VAL A 78 -9.71 -13.75 1.86
C VAL A 78 -8.73 -14.91 1.91
N LEU A 79 -7.78 -14.91 1.00
CA LEU A 79 -6.66 -15.85 0.97
C LEU A 79 -5.51 -15.34 1.83
N GLU A 80 -5.07 -14.09 1.56
CA GLU A 80 -4.01 -13.43 2.34
C GLU A 80 -4.13 -11.92 2.33
N ASP A 81 -3.35 -11.27 3.20
CA ASP A 81 -3.22 -9.82 3.30
C ASP A 81 -1.76 -9.42 3.07
N ASN A 82 -1.49 -8.74 1.97
CA ASN A 82 -0.18 -8.14 1.70
C ASN A 82 -0.17 -6.69 2.20
N LEU A 83 0.41 -6.47 3.40
CA LEU A 83 0.44 -5.15 4.04
C LEU A 83 1.79 -4.46 3.93
N ARG A 84 2.84 -5.17 3.55
CA ARG A 84 4.20 -4.63 3.51
C ARG A 84 4.60 -4.14 2.13
N VAL A 85 4.47 -5.00 1.13
CA VAL A 85 4.93 -4.75 -0.25
C VAL A 85 3.93 -5.29 -1.28
N PRO A 86 2.67 -4.85 -1.28
CA PRO A 86 1.75 -5.25 -2.33
C PRO A 86 2.26 -4.76 -3.68
N SER A 87 2.12 -5.59 -4.71
CA SER A 87 2.55 -5.30 -6.08
C SER A 87 1.44 -5.58 -7.08
N GLY A 88 1.67 -5.25 -8.36
CA GLY A 88 0.77 -5.60 -9.45
C GLY A 88 -0.24 -4.51 -9.83
N VAL A 89 -0.33 -3.40 -9.10
CA VAL A 89 -1.30 -2.33 -9.39
C VAL A 89 -1.03 -1.64 -10.73
N SER A 90 0.24 -1.48 -11.11
CA SER A 90 0.62 -0.87 -12.40
C SER A 90 0.13 -1.72 -13.57
N TYR A 91 0.27 -3.03 -13.46
CA TYR A 91 -0.25 -3.98 -14.45
C TYR A 91 -1.78 -3.95 -14.52
N MET A 92 -2.46 -3.80 -13.38
CA MET A 92 -3.92 -3.65 -13.35
C MET A 92 -4.36 -2.36 -14.04
N LEU A 93 -3.67 -1.25 -13.81
CA LEU A 93 -3.97 0.05 -14.44
C LEU A 93 -3.75 -0.03 -15.96
N GLU A 94 -2.60 -0.56 -16.39
CA GLU A 94 -2.27 -0.74 -17.80
C GLU A 94 -3.26 -1.68 -18.49
N ASN A 95 -3.51 -2.85 -17.91
CA ASN A 95 -4.50 -3.79 -18.44
C ASN A 95 -5.90 -3.16 -18.54
N ARG A 96 -6.29 -2.30 -17.58
CA ARG A 96 -7.56 -1.59 -17.62
C ARG A 96 -7.63 -0.60 -18.80
N MET A 97 -6.53 0.09 -19.14
CA MET A 97 -6.46 0.97 -20.31
C MET A 97 -6.58 0.17 -21.60
N VAL A 98 -5.76 -0.87 -21.76
CA VAL A 98 -5.79 -1.75 -22.94
C VAL A 98 -7.19 -2.36 -23.15
N MET A 99 -7.77 -2.91 -22.09
CA MET A 99 -9.12 -3.51 -22.17
C MET A 99 -10.18 -2.50 -22.57
N ARG A 100 -10.09 -1.25 -22.12
CA ARG A 100 -11.03 -0.20 -22.50
C ARG A 100 -10.88 0.17 -23.98
N ASP A 101 -9.66 0.21 -24.47
CA ASP A 101 -9.37 0.60 -25.86
C ASP A 101 -9.74 -0.53 -26.84
N VAL A 102 -9.56 -1.78 -26.45
CA VAL A 102 -9.92 -2.96 -27.28
C VAL A 102 -11.42 -3.29 -27.20
N PHE A 103 -12.04 -3.12 -26.03
CA PHE A 103 -13.44 -3.51 -25.78
C PHE A 103 -14.27 -2.37 -25.17
N PRO A 104 -14.37 -1.19 -25.80
CA PRO A 104 -15.05 -0.02 -25.24
C PRO A 104 -16.54 -0.28 -24.96
N GLU A 105 -17.18 -1.12 -25.79
CA GLU A 105 -18.60 -1.48 -25.64
C GLU A 105 -18.88 -2.26 -24.36
N LEU A 106 -17.94 -3.13 -23.92
CA LEU A 106 -18.09 -3.87 -22.68
C LEU A 106 -18.04 -2.92 -21.47
N PHE A 107 -17.16 -1.92 -21.49
CA PHE A 107 -17.09 -0.93 -20.42
C PHE A 107 -18.37 -0.13 -20.28
N THR A 108 -18.96 0.28 -21.40
CA THR A 108 -20.24 0.99 -21.43
C THR A 108 -21.38 0.09 -20.96
N ARG A 109 -21.46 -1.12 -21.48
CA ARG A 109 -22.53 -2.09 -21.16
C ARG A 109 -22.53 -2.51 -19.70
N TYR A 110 -21.36 -2.83 -19.14
CA TYR A 110 -21.21 -3.31 -17.77
C TYR A 110 -20.95 -2.20 -16.75
N LYS A 111 -20.85 -0.94 -17.18
CA LYS A 111 -20.59 0.22 -16.33
C LYS A 111 -19.38 -0.02 -15.42
N VAL A 112 -18.27 -0.46 -16.03
CA VAL A 112 -17.05 -0.81 -15.30
C VAL A 112 -16.51 0.44 -14.58
N ALA A 113 -16.39 0.37 -13.26
CA ALA A 113 -15.93 1.49 -12.45
C ALA A 113 -14.49 1.89 -12.80
N SER A 114 -14.23 3.19 -12.83
CA SER A 114 -12.90 3.73 -13.11
C SER A 114 -11.93 3.50 -11.96
N VAL A 115 -10.66 3.26 -12.29
CA VAL A 115 -9.54 3.12 -11.36
C VAL A 115 -8.42 4.14 -11.63
N HIS A 116 -8.60 5.07 -12.57
CA HIS A 116 -7.58 6.02 -13.00
C HIS A 116 -7.10 6.97 -11.90
N GLN A 117 -7.86 7.13 -10.83
CA GLN A 117 -7.49 8.00 -9.69
C GLN A 117 -6.47 7.36 -8.75
N TYR A 118 -6.04 6.11 -8.99
CA TYR A 118 -5.16 5.40 -8.08
C TYR A 118 -3.86 6.15 -7.81
N SER A 119 -3.14 6.55 -8.86
CA SER A 119 -1.86 7.25 -8.75
C SER A 119 -1.99 8.59 -8.02
N ASN A 120 -3.07 9.35 -8.30
CA ASN A 120 -3.38 10.58 -7.58
C ASN A 120 -3.63 10.33 -6.08
N LYS A 121 -4.37 9.28 -5.74
CA LYS A 121 -4.63 8.91 -4.34
C LYS A 121 -3.36 8.44 -3.63
N LEU A 122 -2.49 7.71 -4.32
CA LEU A 122 -1.20 7.32 -3.81
C LEU A 122 -0.35 8.55 -3.50
N TYR A 123 -0.24 9.48 -4.45
CA TYR A 123 0.46 10.75 -4.28
C TYR A 123 -0.08 11.53 -3.07
N GLN A 124 -1.40 11.67 -2.94
CA GLN A 124 -2.01 12.36 -1.79
C GLN A 124 -1.72 11.64 -0.46
N SER A 125 -1.72 10.31 -0.46
CA SER A 125 -1.34 9.53 0.71
C SER A 125 0.11 9.78 1.14
N MET A 126 1.03 9.92 0.17
CA MET A 126 2.43 10.28 0.44
C MET A 126 2.55 11.69 1.04
N ILE A 127 1.81 12.68 0.52
CA ILE A 127 1.75 14.04 1.10
C ILE A 127 1.30 13.99 2.56
N GLU A 128 0.32 13.17 2.89
CA GLU A 128 -0.17 13.05 4.27
C GLU A 128 0.86 12.43 5.23
N CYS A 129 1.86 11.71 4.72
CA CYS A 129 2.96 11.14 5.51
C CYS A 129 4.10 12.12 5.80
N ILE A 130 4.10 13.31 5.19
CA ILE A 130 5.18 14.30 5.37
C ILE A 130 5.19 14.82 6.82
N PRO A 131 6.35 14.75 7.53
CA PRO A 131 6.45 15.13 8.94
C PRO A 131 6.14 16.61 9.21
N LYS A 132 6.54 17.48 8.29
CA LYS A 132 6.29 18.93 8.37
C LYS A 132 5.53 19.37 7.13
N LYS A 133 4.45 20.13 7.33
CA LYS A 133 3.76 20.76 6.19
C LYS A 133 4.73 21.71 5.49
N THR A 134 4.84 21.54 4.19
CA THR A 134 5.60 22.40 3.27
C THR A 134 4.76 22.66 2.04
N ASP A 135 4.91 23.85 1.47
CA ASP A 135 4.17 24.23 0.26
C ASP A 135 4.70 23.50 -0.99
N ASN A 136 5.93 23.00 -0.94
CA ASN A 136 6.55 22.26 -2.05
C ASN A 136 7.23 20.98 -1.54
N PRO A 137 6.48 19.89 -1.29
CA PRO A 137 7.03 18.64 -0.85
C PRO A 137 7.82 17.95 -1.97
N HIS A 138 9.04 17.53 -1.68
CA HIS A 138 9.83 16.69 -2.57
C HIS A 138 9.59 15.22 -2.25
N MET A 139 9.08 14.48 -3.23
CA MET A 139 8.81 13.04 -3.12
C MET A 139 9.45 12.33 -4.30
N VAL A 140 9.94 11.13 -4.05
CA VAL A 140 10.60 10.31 -5.08
C VAL A 140 10.15 8.86 -4.97
N VAL A 141 10.27 8.12 -6.05
CA VAL A 141 10.22 6.65 -6.01
C VAL A 141 11.66 6.15 -6.06
N LEU A 142 12.09 5.48 -5.00
CA LEU A 142 13.40 4.82 -4.96
C LEU A 142 13.31 3.42 -5.57
N THR A 143 14.14 3.14 -6.56
CA THR A 143 14.23 1.84 -7.22
C THR A 143 15.63 1.25 -7.09
N PRO A 144 15.76 -0.09 -7.00
CA PRO A 144 17.05 -0.77 -7.16
C PRO A 144 17.61 -0.74 -8.59
N GLY A 145 16.87 -0.21 -9.56
CA GLY A 145 17.28 -0.09 -10.96
C GLY A 145 16.65 -1.10 -11.91
N ILE A 146 17.07 -1.04 -13.16
CA ILE A 146 16.45 -1.74 -14.30
C ILE A 146 16.47 -3.27 -14.22
N TYR A 147 17.33 -3.83 -13.40
CA TYR A 147 17.41 -5.29 -13.21
C TYR A 147 16.44 -5.81 -12.14
N ASN A 148 15.70 -4.92 -11.46
CA ASN A 148 14.69 -5.33 -10.50
C ASN A 148 13.41 -5.78 -11.23
N SER A 149 12.82 -6.89 -10.79
CA SER A 149 11.60 -7.45 -11.40
C SER A 149 10.39 -6.50 -11.33
N ALA A 150 10.37 -5.59 -10.36
CA ALA A 150 9.32 -4.59 -10.19
C ALA A 150 9.66 -3.23 -10.85
N TYR A 151 10.74 -3.13 -11.62
CA TYR A 151 11.16 -1.84 -12.21
C TYR A 151 10.08 -1.18 -13.06
N PHE A 152 9.33 -1.98 -13.84
CA PHE A 152 8.19 -1.46 -14.59
C PHE A 152 7.17 -0.75 -13.67
N GLU A 153 6.81 -1.36 -12.54
CA GLU A 153 5.87 -0.75 -11.59
C GLU A 153 6.43 0.53 -10.97
N HIS A 154 7.73 0.53 -10.63
CA HIS A 154 8.38 1.71 -10.08
C HIS A 154 8.35 2.89 -11.05
N SER A 155 8.76 2.65 -12.31
CA SER A 155 8.78 3.68 -13.36
C SER A 155 7.37 4.15 -13.73
N PHE A 156 6.44 3.22 -13.90
CA PHE A 156 5.04 3.54 -14.22
C PHE A 156 4.40 4.40 -13.15
N LEU A 157 4.53 4.04 -11.86
CA LEU A 157 3.94 4.82 -10.77
C LEU A 157 4.61 6.18 -10.60
N ALA A 158 5.94 6.27 -10.75
CA ALA A 158 6.65 7.54 -10.70
C ALA A 158 6.16 8.49 -11.80
N GLU A 159 6.04 8.01 -13.04
CA GLU A 159 5.51 8.74 -14.18
C GLU A 159 4.07 9.19 -13.95
N GLN A 160 3.20 8.27 -13.53
CA GLN A 160 1.78 8.58 -13.29
C GLN A 160 1.55 9.56 -12.14
N MET A 161 2.45 9.62 -11.16
CA MET A 161 2.41 10.58 -10.07
C MET A 161 3.13 11.90 -10.40
N GLY A 162 3.92 11.94 -11.48
CA GLY A 162 4.72 13.11 -11.85
C GLY A 162 5.87 13.39 -10.88
N ILE A 163 6.47 12.35 -10.28
CA ILE A 163 7.59 12.46 -9.34
C ILE A 163 8.82 11.73 -9.87
N ALA A 164 10.00 12.10 -9.37
CA ALA A 164 11.24 11.51 -9.83
C ALA A 164 11.36 10.03 -9.46
N LEU A 165 11.87 9.23 -10.41
CA LEU A 165 12.38 7.89 -10.16
C LEU A 165 13.88 7.99 -9.92
N VAL A 166 14.35 7.50 -8.78
CA VAL A 166 15.75 7.61 -8.35
C VAL A 166 16.33 6.25 -7.98
N GLU A 167 17.62 6.10 -8.15
CA GLU A 167 18.40 4.98 -7.64
C GLU A 167 19.21 5.40 -6.40
N GLY A 168 19.75 4.45 -5.65
CA GLY A 168 20.54 4.75 -4.46
C GLY A 168 21.74 5.67 -4.71
N LYS A 169 22.32 5.66 -5.92
CA LYS A 169 23.42 6.54 -6.34
C LYS A 169 23.01 8.01 -6.50
N ASP A 170 21.72 8.27 -6.67
CA ASP A 170 21.16 9.62 -6.86
C ASP A 170 20.85 10.30 -5.51
N LEU A 171 20.99 9.55 -4.42
CA LEU A 171 20.67 10.01 -3.07
C LEU A 171 21.90 10.03 -2.17
N PHE A 172 21.97 11.03 -1.30
CA PHE A 172 22.98 11.07 -0.22
C PHE A 172 22.34 11.53 1.09
N VAL A 173 23.00 11.18 2.20
CA VAL A 173 22.56 11.55 3.54
C VAL A 173 23.53 12.55 4.15
N GLU A 174 23.02 13.66 4.64
CA GLU A 174 23.77 14.67 5.38
C GLU A 174 22.93 15.16 6.56
N ASN A 175 23.53 15.18 7.77
CA ASN A 175 22.86 15.62 9.01
C ASN A 175 21.48 14.95 9.24
N ASP A 176 21.38 13.65 9.03
CA ASP A 176 20.15 12.83 9.15
C ASP A 176 19.03 13.20 8.16
N TYR A 177 19.34 13.95 7.12
CA TYR A 177 18.41 14.25 6.02
C TYR A 177 18.89 13.58 4.73
N VAL A 178 17.90 13.18 3.91
CA VAL A 178 18.15 12.62 2.58
C VAL A 178 18.02 13.73 1.54
N TYR A 179 19.02 13.82 0.68
CA TYR A 179 19.09 14.77 -0.44
C TYR A 179 19.20 14.02 -1.78
N MET A 180 18.79 14.69 -2.84
CA MET A 180 18.92 14.26 -4.23
C MET A 180 19.71 15.30 -5.02
#